data_97fe94ed4525b84d8f9fd89dbd3857a5
#
_entry.id   97fe94ed4525b84d8f9fd89dbd3857a5
#
_cell.length_a   1.000
_cell.length_b   1.000
_cell.length_c   1.000
_cell.angle_alpha   90.00
_cell.angle_beta   90.00
_cell.angle_gamma   90.00
#
_symmetry.space_group_name_H-M   'P 1'
#
loop_
_entity.id
_entity.type
_entity.pdbx_description
1 polymer ?
#
loop_
_entity_poly.entity_id
_entity_poly.type
_entity_poly.pdbx_seq_one_letter_code
_entity_poly.pdbx_strand_id
1 'polypeptide(L)'
;MKSLRRQLIKKRNKYAHTLDKYYGLGTSYSDPVSSLVYNLASELGREDNDLLWNAIVGVSSLELYGRTGSGVGLNPLSAQGGSAGWNGNRGENIRSVLRDEVRRLNPVTDASSVSRNATLGEVWGVIPTSALSATDKSIRLSPEPRFLLLRHWSLYESMLHSPYLSAKLHIWSDAGQKRLAKLLAKMGVSLTECKQRYTHMDMELKRGLRERLLKFAPQYGLDGLVPPKSSTGDPKDGWGFVRCWGWKACLSAIDAGVILGAILEVGDAKNLNQSALDSSNFVGANDHNEMPSSTQEQQDLAQEHITSRFWTAYDALGDIDKLVEHISTAQHLHRAILRTGTALIEKKQIRHLRAFRMAVVKEGPDVQLFTHPGALTKLALWIAEAIVELNGTKGKNKGSELVMAGLDDSRGLYVVVGLGGGGATESAKSRLQKREAKLKAKEAKQLQKAEAREDRRKARIARNLAAGLEEDEVADDTESEASEDDSSDNDSEDSEDEDDDNRGSGMNRFGNAFQEVVRETGARVRMDSFEACVIEIKKEDLSGFLEKLSQKAVVG
;
A
#
# COMPACT_ATOMS: atom_id res chain seq x y z
N MET A 1 -13.05 37.15 34.84
CA MET A 1 -13.60 35.82 34.46
C MET A 1 -14.16 35.76 33.04
N LYS A 2 -15.01 36.72 32.60
CA LYS A 2 -15.57 36.70 31.21
C LYS A 2 -14.51 36.77 30.11
N SER A 3 -13.43 37.54 30.29
CA SER A 3 -12.32 37.65 29.33
C SER A 3 -11.55 36.33 29.16
N LEU A 4 -11.17 35.69 30.27
CA LEU A 4 -10.46 34.40 30.28
C LEU A 4 -11.29 33.29 29.59
N ARG A 5 -12.61 33.26 29.88
CA ARG A 5 -13.53 32.30 29.24
C ARG A 5 -13.58 32.50 27.71
N ARG A 6 -13.61 33.75 27.23
CA ARG A 6 -13.58 34.06 25.79
C ARG A 6 -12.26 33.59 25.15
N GLN A 7 -11.12 33.82 25.80
CA GLN A 7 -9.82 33.35 25.33
C GLN A 7 -9.73 31.82 25.25
N LEU A 8 -10.24 31.11 26.25
CA LEU A 8 -10.27 29.64 26.27
C LEU A 8 -11.18 29.09 25.17
N ILE A 9 -12.35 29.72 24.93
CA ILE A 9 -13.22 29.33 23.81
C ILE A 9 -12.53 29.55 22.46
N LYS A 10 -11.84 30.70 22.28
CA LYS A 10 -11.11 31.00 21.06
C LYS A 10 -9.98 30.00 20.82
N LYS A 11 -9.21 29.64 21.85
CA LYS A 11 -8.18 28.58 21.77
C LYS A 11 -8.78 27.21 21.45
N ARG A 12 -9.87 26.82 22.11
CA ARG A 12 -10.57 25.57 21.85
C ARG A 12 -11.02 25.49 20.39
N ASN A 13 -11.64 26.54 19.87
CA ASN A 13 -12.12 26.57 18.49
C ASN A 13 -10.95 26.50 17.48
N LYS A 14 -9.85 27.20 17.78
CA LYS A 14 -8.62 27.10 16.96
C LYS A 14 -8.09 25.66 16.93
N TYR A 15 -7.97 24.99 18.07
CA TYR A 15 -7.49 23.61 18.13
C TYR A 15 -8.49 22.62 17.52
N ALA A 16 -9.79 22.83 17.70
CA ALA A 16 -10.81 22.01 17.05
C ALA A 16 -10.70 22.10 15.52
N HIS A 17 -10.57 23.31 14.98
CA HIS A 17 -10.37 23.52 13.55
C HIS A 17 -9.08 22.85 13.03
N THR A 18 -7.97 22.95 13.78
CA THR A 18 -6.70 22.29 13.43
C THR A 18 -6.84 20.77 13.41
N LEU A 19 -7.58 20.20 14.38
CA LEU A 19 -7.85 18.76 14.43
C LEU A 19 -8.74 18.31 13.28
N ASP A 20 -9.81 19.04 13.00
CA ASP A 20 -10.71 18.74 11.87
C ASP A 20 -9.95 18.77 10.54
N LYS A 21 -9.07 19.78 10.37
CA LYS A 21 -8.20 19.87 9.20
C LYS A 21 -7.25 18.67 9.12
N TYR A 22 -6.61 18.27 10.23
CA TYR A 22 -5.70 17.14 10.28
C TYR A 22 -6.39 15.82 9.94
N TYR A 23 -7.53 15.52 10.57
CA TYR A 23 -8.29 14.30 10.28
C TYR A 23 -8.96 14.33 8.89
N GLY A 24 -9.26 15.52 8.38
CA GLY A 24 -9.75 15.72 7.01
C GLY A 24 -8.74 15.40 5.91
N LEU A 25 -7.44 15.26 6.23
CA LEU A 25 -6.40 14.90 5.26
C LEU A 25 -6.53 13.49 4.70
N GLY A 26 -7.15 12.59 5.44
CA GLY A 26 -7.30 11.19 5.08
C GLY A 26 -6.45 10.24 5.93
N THR A 27 -6.40 8.97 5.51
CA THR A 27 -5.70 7.90 6.22
C THR A 27 -4.23 7.85 5.81
N SER A 28 -3.34 7.67 6.79
CA SER A 28 -1.91 7.45 6.59
C SER A 28 -1.40 6.34 7.50
N TYR A 29 -0.33 5.67 7.07
CA TYR A 29 0.33 4.64 7.87
C TYR A 29 1.71 5.12 8.29
N SER A 30 2.04 4.89 9.55
CA SER A 30 3.35 5.16 10.13
C SER A 30 4.30 3.98 9.92
N ASP A 31 5.44 3.99 10.64
CA ASP A 31 6.36 2.86 10.66
C ASP A 31 5.69 1.62 11.26
N PRO A 32 6.03 0.42 10.79
CA PRO A 32 5.46 -0.81 11.32
C PRO A 32 5.86 -1.01 12.77
N VAL A 33 4.89 -1.36 13.60
CA VAL A 33 5.11 -1.62 15.04
C VAL A 33 6.20 -2.68 15.25
N SER A 34 6.29 -3.68 14.35
CA SER A 34 7.28 -4.73 14.42
C SER A 34 8.73 -4.21 14.35
N SER A 35 9.01 -3.18 13.53
CA SER A 35 10.34 -2.57 13.48
C SER A 35 10.63 -1.72 14.73
N LEU A 36 9.62 -1.03 15.27
CA LEU A 36 9.78 -0.25 16.50
C LEU A 36 10.05 -1.16 17.70
N VAL A 37 9.33 -2.27 17.82
CA VAL A 37 9.55 -3.25 18.90
C VAL A 37 10.91 -3.93 18.76
N TYR A 38 11.36 -4.22 17.54
CA TYR A 38 12.70 -4.75 17.31
C TYR A 38 13.80 -3.75 17.74
N ASN A 39 13.65 -2.48 17.40
CA ASN A 39 14.59 -1.45 17.84
C ASN A 39 14.65 -1.38 19.37
N LEU A 40 13.50 -1.44 20.04
CA LEU A 40 13.46 -1.49 21.50
C LEU A 40 14.15 -2.75 22.06
N ALA A 41 13.96 -3.91 21.45
CA ALA A 41 14.63 -5.14 21.85
C ALA A 41 16.15 -5.05 21.68
N SER A 42 16.59 -4.42 20.59
CA SER A 42 18.01 -4.18 20.33
C SER A 42 18.63 -3.22 21.35
N GLU A 43 17.94 -2.13 21.72
CA GLU A 43 18.39 -1.21 22.79
C GLU A 43 18.50 -1.91 24.15
N LEU A 44 17.65 -2.92 24.40
CA LEU A 44 17.72 -3.74 25.61
C LEU A 44 18.73 -4.90 25.55
N GLY A 45 19.45 -5.04 24.42
CA GLY A 45 20.41 -6.13 24.19
C GLY A 45 19.77 -7.52 24.15
N ARG A 46 18.52 -7.62 23.67
CA ARG A 46 17.74 -8.87 23.58
C ARG A 46 17.38 -9.23 22.13
N GLU A 47 18.20 -8.74 21.20
CA GLU A 47 18.02 -9.07 19.79
C GLU A 47 18.43 -10.50 19.47
N ASP A 48 17.61 -11.17 18.68
CA ASP A 48 17.86 -12.50 18.11
C ASP A 48 17.32 -12.62 16.68
N ASN A 49 17.63 -13.72 16.00
CA ASN A 49 17.14 -13.98 14.65
C ASN A 49 15.62 -14.17 14.57
N ASP A 50 14.95 -14.60 15.63
CA ASP A 50 13.50 -14.80 15.62
C ASP A 50 12.79 -13.44 15.67
N LEU A 51 13.23 -12.53 16.55
CA LEU A 51 12.71 -11.17 16.62
C LEU A 51 13.01 -10.37 15.36
N LEU A 52 14.24 -10.49 14.83
CA LEU A 52 14.61 -9.85 13.56
C LEU A 52 13.75 -10.34 12.41
N TRP A 53 13.49 -11.66 12.33
CA TRP A 53 12.61 -12.23 11.31
C TRP A 53 11.19 -11.69 11.40
N ASN A 54 10.63 -11.62 12.60
CA ASN A 54 9.29 -11.08 12.82
C ASN A 54 9.20 -9.60 12.42
N ALA A 55 10.24 -8.81 12.70
CA ALA A 55 10.32 -7.43 12.25
C ALA A 55 10.33 -7.33 10.71
N ILE A 56 11.14 -8.15 10.04
CA ILE A 56 11.24 -8.18 8.58
C ILE A 56 9.91 -8.58 7.93
N VAL A 57 9.25 -9.61 8.45
CA VAL A 57 7.94 -10.05 7.95
C VAL A 57 6.89 -8.96 8.13
N GLY A 58 6.86 -8.30 9.29
CA GLY A 58 5.93 -7.20 9.56
C GLY A 58 6.14 -6.01 8.63
N VAL A 59 7.39 -5.61 8.35
CA VAL A 59 7.72 -4.56 7.36
C VAL A 59 7.28 -4.97 5.96
N SER A 60 7.50 -6.23 5.57
CA SER A 60 7.14 -6.75 4.25
C SER A 60 5.62 -6.83 4.05
N SER A 61 4.84 -7.03 5.11
CA SER A 61 3.39 -7.11 5.07
C SER A 61 2.72 -5.79 4.61
N LEU A 62 3.34 -4.64 4.90
CA LEU A 62 2.82 -3.34 4.48
C LEU A 62 2.80 -3.21 2.96
N GLU A 63 3.80 -3.77 2.27
CA GLU A 63 3.84 -3.79 0.81
C GLU A 63 2.72 -4.68 0.24
N LEU A 64 2.47 -5.84 0.85
CA LEU A 64 1.44 -6.78 0.42
C LEU A 64 0.01 -6.22 0.50
N TYR A 65 -0.25 -5.35 1.49
CA TYR A 65 -1.55 -4.71 1.68
C TYR A 65 -1.63 -3.29 1.11
N GLY A 66 -0.61 -2.85 0.37
CA GLY A 66 -0.57 -1.51 -0.22
C GLY A 66 -0.65 -0.37 0.81
N ARG A 67 -0.21 -0.61 2.04
CA ARG A 67 -0.20 0.37 3.14
C ARG A 67 0.99 1.31 2.97
N THR A 68 0.71 2.54 2.60
CA THR A 68 1.71 3.58 2.35
C THR A 68 1.51 4.77 3.27
N GLY A 69 2.46 5.70 3.31
CA GLY A 69 2.29 6.97 4.02
C GLY A 69 1.10 7.81 3.53
N SER A 70 0.57 7.51 2.35
CA SER A 70 -0.61 8.16 1.77
C SER A 70 -1.91 7.36 1.96
N GLY A 71 -1.88 6.25 2.69
CA GLY A 71 -3.03 5.37 2.92
C GLY A 71 -2.93 4.05 2.17
N VAL A 72 -4.06 3.36 2.00
CA VAL A 72 -4.12 2.10 1.25
C VAL A 72 -4.27 2.39 -0.23
N GLY A 73 -3.32 1.97 -1.04
CA GLY A 73 -3.34 2.17 -2.48
C GLY A 73 -2.04 1.75 -3.14
N LEU A 74 -1.93 2.05 -4.43
CA LEU A 74 -0.71 1.79 -5.19
C LEU A 74 0.35 2.85 -4.87
N ASN A 75 1.60 2.40 -4.71
CA ASN A 75 2.70 3.33 -4.59
C ASN A 75 2.99 3.97 -5.97
N PRO A 76 2.86 5.30 -6.12
CA PRO A 76 3.10 5.98 -7.40
C PRO A 76 4.53 5.79 -7.93
N LEU A 77 5.51 5.52 -7.05
CA LEU A 77 6.89 5.26 -7.44
C LEU A 77 7.10 3.85 -8.00
N SER A 78 6.25 2.88 -7.67
CA SER A 78 6.34 1.54 -8.24
C SER A 78 5.99 1.52 -9.73
N ALA A 79 5.12 2.41 -10.18
CA ALA A 79 4.75 2.56 -11.59
C ALA A 79 5.88 3.14 -12.47
N GLN A 80 6.87 3.81 -11.87
CA GLN A 80 8.01 4.39 -12.58
C GLN A 80 9.27 3.50 -12.60
N GLY A 81 9.15 2.21 -12.23
CA GLY A 81 10.28 1.29 -12.20
C GLY A 81 11.28 1.54 -11.05
N GLY A 82 10.96 2.46 -10.15
CA GLY A 82 11.78 2.70 -8.98
C GLY A 82 11.79 1.52 -8.01
N SER A 83 12.94 1.25 -7.41
CA SER A 83 13.10 0.23 -6.36
C SER A 83 12.41 0.61 -5.04
N ALA A 84 11.70 1.72 -5.02
CA ALA A 84 11.02 2.20 -3.85
C ALA A 84 9.87 1.26 -3.51
N GLY A 85 10.13 0.33 -2.63
CA GLY A 85 9.10 -0.41 -1.95
C GLY A 85 8.18 0.51 -1.15
N TRP A 86 7.46 -0.06 -0.23
CA TRP A 86 6.63 0.64 0.72
C TRP A 86 7.27 1.97 1.21
N ASN A 87 6.52 3.07 1.12
CA ASN A 87 6.90 4.39 1.62
C ASN A 87 8.14 5.07 0.98
N GLY A 88 8.56 4.68 -0.20
CA GLY A 88 9.66 5.35 -0.88
C GLY A 88 10.95 5.35 -0.05
N ASN A 89 11.57 6.51 0.12
CA ASN A 89 12.85 6.64 0.85
C ASN A 89 12.78 6.15 2.31
N ARG A 90 11.65 6.35 2.99
CA ARG A 90 11.49 5.91 4.38
C ARG A 90 11.49 4.40 4.49
N GLY A 91 10.76 3.71 3.61
CA GLY A 91 10.75 2.25 3.55
C GLY A 91 12.12 1.67 3.23
N GLU A 92 12.85 2.33 2.33
CA GLU A 92 14.20 1.92 1.99
C GLU A 92 15.19 2.12 3.16
N ASN A 93 15.06 3.20 3.92
CA ASN A 93 15.86 3.41 5.14
C ASN A 93 15.63 2.28 6.17
N ILE A 94 14.37 1.92 6.44
CA ILE A 94 14.05 0.81 7.35
C ILE A 94 14.66 -0.49 6.84
N ARG A 95 14.51 -0.79 5.54
CA ARG A 95 15.10 -2.00 4.93
C ARG A 95 16.62 -1.99 5.01
N SER A 96 17.26 -0.83 4.85
CA SER A 96 18.72 -0.71 4.95
C SER A 96 19.19 -1.04 6.37
N VAL A 97 18.53 -0.53 7.40
CA VAL A 97 18.81 -0.88 8.79
C VAL A 97 18.62 -2.38 9.03
N LEU A 98 17.51 -2.96 8.57
CA LEU A 98 17.27 -4.41 8.71
C LEU A 98 18.31 -5.25 7.94
N ARG A 99 18.81 -4.79 6.79
CA ARG A 99 19.91 -5.47 6.07
C ARG A 99 21.21 -5.47 6.88
N ASP A 100 21.52 -4.36 7.53
CA ASP A 100 22.73 -4.25 8.38
C ASP A 100 22.60 -5.15 9.61
N GLU A 101 21.41 -5.22 10.22
CA GLU A 101 21.14 -6.15 11.32
C GLU A 101 21.24 -7.63 10.89
N VAL A 102 20.73 -7.98 9.70
CA VAL A 102 20.91 -9.34 9.16
C VAL A 102 22.40 -9.68 8.99
N ARG A 103 23.20 -8.75 8.47
CA ARG A 103 24.66 -8.95 8.33
C ARG A 103 25.35 -9.10 9.67
N ARG A 104 24.92 -8.35 10.68
CA ARG A 104 25.47 -8.37 12.03
C ARG A 104 25.18 -9.69 12.76
N LEU A 105 23.91 -10.14 12.73
CA LEU A 105 23.49 -11.37 13.42
C LEU A 105 23.81 -12.65 12.65
N ASN A 106 23.97 -12.57 11.33
CA ASN A 106 24.30 -13.71 10.49
C ASN A 106 25.60 -13.44 9.69
N PRO A 107 26.75 -13.33 10.36
CA PRO A 107 28.03 -13.14 9.68
C PRO A 107 28.27 -14.32 8.74
N VAL A 108 28.73 -14.02 7.54
CA VAL A 108 29.18 -15.05 6.59
C VAL A 108 30.42 -15.69 7.19
N THR A 109 30.25 -16.82 7.85
CA THR A 109 31.38 -17.61 8.32
C THR A 109 32.24 -18.01 7.12
N ASP A 110 33.51 -17.68 7.22
CA ASP A 110 34.51 -17.88 6.18
C ASP A 110 34.33 -19.21 5.45
N ALA A 111 34.44 -19.13 4.16
CA ALA A 111 34.24 -20.14 3.14
C ALA A 111 35.12 -21.43 3.26
N SER A 112 35.51 -21.84 4.46
CA SER A 112 36.26 -23.08 4.69
C SER A 112 35.45 -24.36 4.55
N SER A 113 34.10 -24.25 4.47
CA SER A 113 33.22 -25.40 4.28
C SER A 113 32.43 -25.40 2.94
N VAL A 114 32.42 -24.29 2.20
CA VAL A 114 31.83 -24.26 0.86
C VAL A 114 32.91 -24.71 -0.12
N SER A 115 32.68 -25.82 -0.79
CA SER A 115 33.52 -26.44 -1.79
C SER A 115 34.45 -25.44 -2.50
N ARG A 116 35.75 -25.66 -2.43
CA ARG A 116 36.82 -24.84 -3.01
C ARG A 116 36.68 -24.50 -4.50
N ASN A 117 35.62 -24.94 -5.16
CA ASN A 117 35.38 -24.79 -6.58
C ASN A 117 34.24 -23.83 -6.94
N ALA A 118 33.52 -23.24 -5.95
CA ALA A 118 32.53 -22.20 -6.24
C ALA A 118 33.18 -20.83 -5.97
N THR A 119 33.45 -20.09 -7.03
CA THR A 119 33.83 -18.69 -6.91
C THR A 119 32.73 -17.94 -6.16
N LEU A 120 33.11 -17.13 -5.16
CA LEU A 120 32.16 -16.36 -4.31
C LEU A 120 31.06 -15.64 -5.11
N GLY A 121 31.33 -15.24 -6.35
CA GLY A 121 30.35 -14.63 -7.27
C GLY A 121 29.23 -15.56 -7.74
N GLU A 122 29.45 -16.87 -7.77
CA GLU A 122 28.44 -17.84 -8.24
C GLU A 122 27.40 -18.18 -7.17
N VAL A 123 27.77 -18.10 -5.88
CA VAL A 123 26.85 -18.37 -4.76
C VAL A 123 25.87 -17.20 -4.52
N TRP A 124 26.27 -15.98 -4.82
CA TRP A 124 25.52 -14.76 -4.54
C TRP A 124 24.44 -14.41 -5.58
N GLY A 125 24.50 -14.98 -6.76
CA GLY A 125 23.51 -14.73 -7.84
C GLY A 125 22.28 -15.65 -7.81
N VAL A 126 22.33 -16.73 -7.03
CA VAL A 126 21.27 -17.75 -6.98
C VAL A 126 20.30 -17.48 -5.85
N ILE A 127 19.01 -17.56 -6.17
CA ILE A 127 17.94 -17.49 -5.17
C ILE A 127 18.05 -18.72 -4.25
N PRO A 128 18.25 -18.55 -2.93
CA PRO A 128 18.39 -19.68 -2.02
C PRO A 128 17.11 -20.54 -1.98
N THR A 129 17.23 -21.83 -2.22
CA THR A 129 16.11 -22.79 -2.19
C THR A 129 16.22 -23.79 -1.07
N SER A 130 17.39 -23.90 -0.42
CA SER A 130 17.67 -24.85 0.65
C SER A 130 18.64 -24.26 1.68
N ALA A 131 18.64 -24.85 2.86
CA ALA A 131 19.59 -24.55 3.91
C ALA A 131 21.00 -25.08 3.58
N LEU A 132 22.01 -24.54 4.25
CA LEU A 132 23.40 -25.04 4.15
C LEU A 132 23.63 -26.28 5.01
N SER A 133 22.88 -26.41 6.12
CA SER A 133 22.95 -27.53 7.05
C SER A 133 21.59 -27.83 7.68
N ALA A 134 21.46 -28.97 8.34
CA ALA A 134 20.22 -29.35 9.06
C ALA A 134 19.88 -28.39 10.21
N THR A 135 20.88 -27.73 10.78
CA THR A 135 20.74 -26.79 11.90
C THR A 135 20.70 -25.33 11.47
N ASP A 136 20.75 -25.07 10.17
CA ASP A 136 20.77 -23.72 9.63
C ASP A 136 19.44 -22.99 9.88
N LYS A 137 19.47 -21.92 10.68
CA LYS A 137 18.35 -21.03 10.98
C LYS A 137 18.66 -19.58 10.58
N SER A 138 19.68 -19.39 9.72
CA SER A 138 20.17 -18.08 9.34
C SER A 138 19.17 -17.32 8.46
N ILE A 139 19.19 -16.01 8.62
CA ILE A 139 18.53 -15.08 7.69
C ILE A 139 19.58 -14.62 6.68
N ARG A 140 19.21 -14.61 5.40
CA ARG A 140 20.10 -14.21 4.30
C ARG A 140 19.45 -13.15 3.45
N LEU A 141 20.27 -12.28 2.90
CA LEU A 141 19.84 -11.36 1.84
C LEU A 141 19.77 -12.11 0.51
N SER A 142 18.70 -11.89 -0.25
CA SER A 142 18.48 -12.54 -1.53
C SER A 142 18.06 -11.53 -2.60
N PRO A 143 18.67 -11.56 -3.79
CA PRO A 143 18.27 -10.69 -4.90
C PRO A 143 17.02 -11.23 -5.59
N GLU A 144 15.93 -11.36 -4.86
CA GLU A 144 14.69 -11.95 -5.36
C GLU A 144 13.99 -11.04 -6.37
N PRO A 145 13.49 -11.58 -7.47
CA PRO A 145 12.58 -10.86 -8.33
C PRO A 145 11.21 -10.71 -7.61
N ARG A 146 10.38 -9.80 -8.10
CA ARG A 146 9.01 -9.59 -7.56
C ARG A 146 8.08 -10.73 -7.97
N PHE A 147 8.41 -11.94 -7.54
CA PHE A 147 7.60 -13.15 -7.73
C PHE A 147 6.99 -13.58 -6.40
N LEU A 148 5.83 -14.22 -6.46
CA LEU A 148 5.16 -14.78 -5.29
C LEU A 148 5.42 -16.27 -5.18
N LEU A 149 5.75 -16.75 -3.98
CA LEU A 149 5.88 -18.17 -3.64
C LEU A 149 6.78 -18.96 -4.61
N LEU A 150 7.84 -18.33 -5.14
CA LEU A 150 8.67 -18.92 -6.19
C LEU A 150 9.21 -20.30 -5.80
N ARG A 151 9.66 -20.47 -4.55
CA ARG A 151 10.20 -21.74 -4.03
C ARG A 151 9.17 -22.86 -3.93
N HIS A 152 7.91 -22.49 -3.82
CA HIS A 152 6.78 -23.40 -3.53
C HIS A 152 5.87 -23.58 -4.74
N TRP A 153 6.20 -22.92 -5.85
CA TRP A 153 5.48 -22.94 -7.11
C TRP A 153 6.41 -23.29 -8.27
N SER A 154 5.90 -23.30 -9.48
CA SER A 154 6.72 -23.27 -10.70
C SER A 154 7.11 -21.81 -11.02
N LEU A 155 8.16 -21.62 -11.79
CA LEU A 155 8.53 -20.30 -12.30
C LEU A 155 7.37 -19.66 -13.06
N TYR A 156 6.69 -20.43 -13.91
CA TYR A 156 5.55 -19.97 -14.69
C TYR A 156 4.39 -19.50 -13.80
N GLU A 157 3.96 -20.31 -12.84
CA GLU A 157 2.88 -19.97 -11.93
C GLU A 157 3.22 -18.77 -11.04
N SER A 158 4.44 -18.70 -10.54
CA SER A 158 4.93 -17.59 -9.74
C SER A 158 4.92 -16.27 -10.53
N MET A 159 5.32 -16.28 -11.79
CA MET A 159 5.25 -15.12 -12.68
C MET A 159 3.80 -14.75 -13.03
N LEU A 160 2.95 -15.74 -13.30
CA LEU A 160 1.56 -15.56 -13.69
C LEU A 160 0.76 -14.86 -12.59
N HIS A 161 0.95 -15.25 -11.33
CA HIS A 161 0.20 -14.75 -10.17
C HIS A 161 0.86 -13.54 -9.49
N SER A 162 2.02 -13.11 -9.95
CA SER A 162 2.66 -11.88 -9.45
C SER A 162 1.88 -10.64 -9.90
N PRO A 163 1.36 -9.78 -8.99
CA PRO A 163 0.55 -8.63 -9.36
C PRO A 163 1.23 -7.70 -10.36
N TYR A 164 2.50 -7.36 -10.11
CA TYR A 164 3.28 -6.50 -10.98
C TYR A 164 3.40 -7.02 -12.42
N LEU A 165 3.71 -8.30 -12.59
CA LEU A 165 3.81 -8.93 -13.91
C LEU A 165 2.45 -9.04 -14.60
N SER A 166 1.43 -9.47 -13.84
CA SER A 166 0.08 -9.63 -14.36
C SER A 166 -0.45 -8.33 -14.94
N ALA A 167 -0.23 -7.22 -14.25
CA ALA A 167 -0.64 -5.90 -14.70
C ALA A 167 0.14 -5.48 -15.96
N LYS A 168 1.47 -5.49 -15.92
CA LYS A 168 2.33 -5.03 -17.02
C LYS A 168 2.18 -5.84 -18.31
N LEU A 169 2.04 -7.15 -18.21
CA LEU A 169 1.88 -8.02 -19.35
C LEU A 169 0.44 -8.17 -19.83
N HIS A 170 -0.55 -7.67 -19.07
CA HIS A 170 -1.98 -7.86 -19.32
C HIS A 170 -2.39 -9.34 -19.33
N ILE A 171 -1.97 -10.07 -18.29
CA ILE A 171 -2.12 -11.55 -18.21
C ILE A 171 -3.58 -12.02 -18.29
N TRP A 172 -4.56 -11.16 -17.96
CA TRP A 172 -5.98 -11.45 -18.12
C TRP A 172 -6.39 -11.66 -19.59
N SER A 173 -5.53 -11.36 -20.57
CA SER A 173 -5.79 -11.57 -21.99
C SER A 173 -4.91 -12.64 -22.57
N ASP A 174 -5.39 -13.35 -23.62
CA ASP A 174 -4.60 -14.33 -24.37
C ASP A 174 -3.31 -13.72 -24.94
N ALA A 175 -3.38 -12.45 -25.37
CA ALA A 175 -2.22 -11.72 -25.84
C ALA A 175 -1.16 -11.54 -24.75
N GLY A 176 -1.60 -11.28 -23.52
CA GLY A 176 -0.72 -11.15 -22.34
C GLY A 176 -0.05 -12.48 -21.98
N GLN A 177 -0.80 -13.56 -21.96
CA GLN A 177 -0.25 -14.90 -21.72
C GLN A 177 0.78 -15.28 -22.80
N LYS A 178 0.53 -14.94 -24.06
CA LYS A 178 1.50 -15.10 -25.15
C LYS A 178 2.73 -14.23 -24.97
N ARG A 179 2.61 -13.00 -24.39
CA ARG A 179 3.76 -12.15 -24.05
C ARG A 179 4.63 -12.80 -22.98
N LEU A 180 4.02 -13.39 -21.93
CA LEU A 180 4.74 -14.13 -20.90
C LEU A 180 5.49 -15.33 -21.50
N ALA A 181 4.83 -16.12 -22.33
CA ALA A 181 5.47 -17.26 -23.03
C ALA A 181 6.63 -16.80 -23.93
N LYS A 182 6.49 -15.67 -24.64
CA LYS A 182 7.57 -15.08 -25.44
C LYS A 182 8.75 -14.59 -24.59
N LEU A 183 8.48 -14.00 -23.42
CA LEU A 183 9.54 -13.60 -22.48
C LEU A 183 10.34 -14.83 -22.03
N LEU A 184 9.67 -15.90 -21.60
CA LEU A 184 10.31 -17.14 -21.18
C LEU A 184 11.12 -17.78 -22.31
N ALA A 185 10.59 -17.82 -23.53
CA ALA A 185 11.30 -18.30 -24.70
C ALA A 185 12.57 -17.48 -25.01
N LYS A 186 12.50 -16.14 -24.92
CA LYS A 186 13.69 -15.27 -25.08
C LYS A 186 14.73 -15.49 -23.99
N MET A 187 14.30 -15.83 -22.79
CA MET A 187 15.20 -16.20 -21.70
C MET A 187 15.83 -17.57 -21.89
N GLY A 188 15.43 -18.31 -22.91
CA GLY A 188 15.93 -19.66 -23.18
C GLY A 188 15.40 -20.72 -22.21
N VAL A 189 14.20 -20.47 -21.62
CA VAL A 189 13.52 -21.41 -20.73
C VAL A 189 12.36 -22.04 -21.49
N SER A 190 12.34 -23.36 -21.61
CA SER A 190 11.23 -24.07 -22.24
C SER A 190 9.97 -24.01 -21.37
N LEU A 191 8.79 -24.08 -21.98
CA LEU A 191 7.52 -24.08 -21.23
C LEU A 191 7.39 -25.32 -20.34
N THR A 192 7.96 -26.44 -20.72
CA THR A 192 7.99 -27.66 -19.92
C THR A 192 8.83 -27.46 -18.66
N GLU A 193 10.01 -26.87 -18.80
CA GLU A 193 10.92 -26.57 -17.70
C GLU A 193 10.35 -25.53 -16.73
N CYS A 194 9.79 -24.44 -17.25
CA CYS A 194 9.25 -23.38 -16.38
C CYS A 194 7.95 -23.78 -15.63
N LYS A 195 7.25 -24.84 -16.07
CA LYS A 195 6.07 -25.39 -15.38
C LYS A 195 6.43 -26.43 -14.31
N GLN A 196 7.66 -26.89 -14.26
CA GLN A 196 8.14 -27.73 -13.16
C GLN A 196 8.26 -26.89 -11.88
N ARG A 197 8.24 -27.55 -10.72
CA ARG A 197 8.52 -26.86 -9.45
C ARG A 197 9.90 -26.19 -9.54
N TYR A 198 9.99 -24.94 -9.12
CA TYR A 198 11.25 -24.19 -9.18
C TYR A 198 12.42 -24.93 -8.51
N THR A 199 12.15 -25.66 -7.42
CA THR A 199 13.16 -26.48 -6.72
C THR A 199 13.76 -27.58 -7.60
N HIS A 200 13.00 -28.08 -8.56
CA HIS A 200 13.44 -29.16 -9.48
C HIS A 200 13.96 -28.64 -10.83
N MET A 201 13.84 -27.34 -11.08
CA MET A 201 14.34 -26.70 -12.29
C MET A 201 15.86 -26.81 -12.38
N ASP A 202 16.39 -26.89 -13.60
CA ASP A 202 17.82 -27.00 -13.86
C ASP A 202 18.66 -25.90 -13.19
N MET A 203 19.80 -26.29 -12.63
CA MET A 203 20.68 -25.39 -11.87
C MET A 203 21.33 -24.32 -12.72
N GLU A 204 21.63 -24.57 -13.99
CA GLU A 204 22.19 -23.57 -14.89
C GLU A 204 21.17 -22.48 -15.22
N LEU A 205 19.90 -22.89 -15.38
CA LEU A 205 18.80 -21.96 -15.58
C LEU A 205 18.56 -21.10 -14.33
N LYS A 206 18.64 -21.69 -13.14
CA LYS A 206 18.53 -20.96 -11.86
C LYS A 206 19.67 -19.94 -11.68
N ARG A 207 20.91 -20.33 -11.96
CA ARG A 207 22.08 -19.43 -11.87
C ARG A 207 21.97 -18.25 -12.82
N GLY A 208 21.55 -18.50 -14.06
CA GLY A 208 21.39 -17.47 -15.08
C GLY A 208 20.07 -16.68 -15.01
N LEU A 209 19.14 -17.02 -14.10
CA LEU A 209 17.80 -16.45 -14.08
C LEU A 209 17.82 -14.93 -13.90
N ARG A 210 18.59 -14.42 -12.93
CA ARG A 210 18.69 -12.98 -12.68
C ARG A 210 19.22 -12.21 -13.88
N GLU A 211 20.30 -12.68 -14.49
CA GLU A 211 20.92 -12.00 -15.63
C GLU A 211 20.00 -12.00 -16.84
N ARG A 212 19.32 -13.12 -17.08
CA ARG A 212 18.33 -13.25 -18.15
C ARG A 212 17.15 -12.32 -17.93
N LEU A 213 16.64 -12.21 -16.69
CA LEU A 213 15.58 -11.27 -16.35
C LEU A 213 16.05 -9.81 -16.56
N LEU A 214 17.24 -9.43 -16.07
CA LEU A 214 17.79 -8.08 -16.26
C LEU A 214 17.96 -7.73 -17.74
N LYS A 215 18.31 -8.71 -18.60
CA LYS A 215 18.50 -8.50 -20.03
C LYS A 215 17.19 -8.39 -20.82
N PHE A 216 16.19 -9.20 -20.49
CA PHE A 216 15.01 -9.36 -21.33
C PHE A 216 13.75 -8.73 -20.75
N ALA A 217 13.62 -8.60 -19.43
CA ALA A 217 12.44 -8.01 -18.80
C ALA A 217 12.18 -6.55 -19.20
N PRO A 218 13.19 -5.66 -19.34
CA PRO A 218 12.98 -4.28 -19.78
C PRO A 218 12.31 -4.16 -21.15
N GLN A 219 12.55 -5.14 -22.07
CA GLN A 219 11.92 -5.15 -23.40
C GLN A 219 10.37 -5.29 -23.34
N TYR A 220 9.85 -5.68 -22.19
CA TYR A 220 8.42 -5.84 -21.92
C TYR A 220 7.89 -4.81 -20.92
N GLY A 221 8.68 -3.76 -20.61
CA GLY A 221 8.31 -2.73 -19.62
C GLY A 221 8.37 -3.21 -18.17
N LEU A 222 9.18 -4.25 -17.90
CA LEU A 222 9.34 -4.86 -16.57
C LEU A 222 10.64 -4.39 -15.88
N ASP A 223 10.94 -3.09 -15.95
CA ASP A 223 12.20 -2.53 -15.42
C ASP A 223 12.34 -2.71 -13.90
N GLY A 224 11.22 -2.72 -13.17
CA GLY A 224 11.19 -2.89 -11.71
C GLY A 224 11.08 -4.34 -11.22
N LEU A 225 11.28 -5.34 -12.09
CA LEU A 225 11.08 -6.75 -11.73
C LEU A 225 12.20 -7.32 -10.87
N VAL A 226 13.42 -6.91 -11.15
CA VAL A 226 14.63 -7.37 -10.46
C VAL A 226 15.32 -6.15 -9.85
N PRO A 227 15.85 -6.23 -8.61
CA PRO A 227 16.57 -5.12 -8.02
C PRO A 227 17.73 -4.68 -8.92
N PRO A 228 17.91 -3.37 -9.13
CA PRO A 228 19.03 -2.85 -9.88
C PRO A 228 20.35 -3.25 -9.20
N LYS A 229 21.40 -3.36 -9.99
CA LYS A 229 22.74 -3.51 -9.41
C LYS A 229 23.04 -2.24 -8.61
N SER A 230 23.53 -2.40 -7.38
CA SER A 230 24.02 -1.27 -6.61
C SER A 230 25.10 -0.51 -7.40
N SER A 231 25.17 0.81 -7.22
CA SER A 231 26.21 1.66 -7.82
C SER A 231 27.63 1.21 -7.44
N THR A 232 27.79 0.50 -6.33
CA THR A 232 29.03 -0.11 -5.86
C THR A 232 29.32 -1.47 -6.53
N GLY A 233 28.41 -1.98 -7.38
CA GLY A 233 28.58 -3.26 -8.05
C GLY A 233 28.48 -4.49 -7.14
N ASP A 234 28.17 -4.28 -5.85
CA ASP A 234 28.06 -5.37 -4.90
C ASP A 234 26.73 -6.11 -5.06
N PRO A 235 26.74 -7.39 -5.45
CA PRO A 235 25.54 -8.21 -5.60
C PRO A 235 24.84 -8.50 -4.26
N LYS A 236 25.40 -8.03 -3.15
CA LYS A 236 24.92 -8.31 -1.79
C LYS A 236 23.62 -7.62 -1.42
N ASP A 237 23.24 -6.55 -2.13
CA ASP A 237 22.01 -5.82 -1.84
C ASP A 237 20.82 -6.39 -2.61
N GLY A 238 20.21 -7.42 -2.03
CA GLY A 238 18.94 -7.96 -2.50
C GLY A 238 17.73 -7.19 -1.96
N TRP A 239 16.58 -7.28 -2.64
CA TRP A 239 15.32 -6.75 -2.13
C TRP A 239 14.72 -7.62 -1.04
N GLY A 240 15.05 -8.90 -1.07
CA GLY A 240 14.43 -9.93 -0.27
C GLY A 240 15.27 -10.38 0.89
N PHE A 241 14.57 -10.78 1.92
CA PHE A 241 15.11 -11.49 3.07
C PHE A 241 14.59 -12.91 3.01
N VAL A 242 15.48 -13.88 3.22
CA VAL A 242 15.16 -15.30 3.20
C VAL A 242 15.62 -15.94 4.48
N ARG A 243 14.78 -16.74 5.09
CA ARG A 243 15.14 -17.53 6.26
C ARG A 243 15.05 -19.02 5.94
N CYS A 244 16.00 -19.77 6.44
CA CYS A 244 16.02 -21.23 6.38
C CYS A 244 15.70 -21.82 7.75
N TRP A 245 15.08 -23.00 7.74
CA TRP A 245 14.80 -23.83 8.93
C TRP A 245 15.34 -25.24 8.68
N GLY A 246 16.66 -25.33 8.58
CA GLY A 246 17.32 -26.58 8.20
C GLY A 246 16.77 -27.11 6.88
N TRP A 247 16.65 -28.44 6.80
CA TRP A 247 16.09 -29.09 5.60
C TRP A 247 14.56 -28.99 5.47
N LYS A 248 13.85 -28.44 6.48
CA LYS A 248 12.39 -28.37 6.49
C LYS A 248 11.86 -27.38 5.45
N ALA A 249 12.34 -26.16 5.48
CA ALA A 249 11.86 -25.11 4.59
C ALA A 249 12.88 -23.95 4.43
N CYS A 250 12.72 -23.23 3.32
CA CYS A 250 13.37 -21.96 3.06
C CYS A 250 12.31 -21.01 2.50
N LEU A 251 12.02 -19.92 3.23
CA LEU A 251 10.96 -18.95 2.91
C LEU A 251 11.52 -17.55 2.76
N SER A 252 11.00 -16.81 1.79
CA SER A 252 11.20 -15.35 1.78
C SER A 252 10.25 -14.68 2.79
N ALA A 253 10.60 -13.48 3.24
CA ALA A 253 9.75 -12.72 4.15
C ALA A 253 8.40 -12.34 3.51
N ILE A 254 8.41 -12.08 2.19
CA ILE A 254 7.18 -11.83 1.42
C ILE A 254 6.33 -13.10 1.38
N ASP A 255 6.92 -14.27 1.11
CA ASP A 255 6.19 -15.53 1.10
C ASP A 255 5.58 -15.85 2.46
N ALA A 256 6.34 -15.63 3.55
CA ALA A 256 5.82 -15.76 4.91
C ALA A 256 4.63 -14.82 5.16
N GLY A 257 4.74 -13.56 4.76
CA GLY A 257 3.63 -12.58 4.87
C GLY A 257 2.41 -12.97 4.04
N VAL A 258 2.61 -13.52 2.84
CA VAL A 258 1.53 -14.03 1.95
C VAL A 258 0.81 -15.21 2.61
N ILE A 259 1.56 -16.14 3.20
CA ILE A 259 1.00 -17.33 3.87
C ILE A 259 0.22 -16.90 5.12
N LEU A 260 0.81 -16.08 5.98
CA LEU A 260 0.15 -15.55 7.18
C LEU A 260 -1.13 -14.79 6.84
N GLY A 261 -1.07 -13.94 5.81
CA GLY A 261 -2.25 -13.25 5.30
C GLY A 261 -3.34 -14.22 4.83
N ALA A 262 -2.97 -15.30 4.14
CA ALA A 262 -3.93 -16.30 3.71
C ALA A 262 -4.57 -17.06 4.88
N ILE A 263 -3.82 -17.35 5.96
CA ILE A 263 -4.38 -17.94 7.19
C ILE A 263 -5.44 -16.98 7.78
N LEU A 264 -5.12 -15.70 7.91
CA LEU A 264 -6.03 -14.71 8.48
C LEU A 264 -7.30 -14.51 7.64
N GLU A 265 -7.15 -14.53 6.32
CA GLU A 265 -8.20 -14.17 5.37
C GLU A 265 -9.09 -15.35 4.99
N VAL A 266 -8.49 -16.52 4.80
CA VAL A 266 -9.16 -17.72 4.29
C VAL A 266 -9.35 -18.76 5.38
N GLY A 267 -8.36 -18.94 6.27
CA GLY A 267 -8.29 -20.02 7.23
C GLY A 267 -7.88 -21.33 6.58
N ASP A 268 -8.42 -22.45 7.06
CA ASP A 268 -8.12 -23.77 6.51
C ASP A 268 -8.84 -24.02 5.19
N ALA A 269 -8.06 -24.21 4.11
CA ALA A 269 -8.59 -24.54 2.78
C ALA A 269 -9.34 -25.90 2.76
N LYS A 270 -9.08 -26.78 3.72
CA LYS A 270 -9.78 -28.07 3.87
C LYS A 270 -11.25 -27.84 4.22
N ASN A 271 -11.53 -26.86 5.08
CA ASN A 271 -12.90 -26.53 5.50
C ASN A 271 -13.70 -25.86 4.37
N LEU A 272 -13.05 -25.11 3.48
CA LEU A 272 -13.71 -24.52 2.31
C LEU A 272 -14.20 -25.57 1.30
N ASN A 273 -13.40 -26.61 1.08
CA ASN A 273 -13.81 -27.71 0.20
C ASN A 273 -14.95 -28.54 0.78
N GLN A 274 -15.00 -28.72 2.12
CA GLN A 274 -16.10 -29.38 2.79
C GLN A 274 -17.38 -28.55 2.71
N SER A 275 -17.33 -27.26 3.01
CA SER A 275 -18.52 -26.40 2.92
C SER A 275 -19.06 -26.28 1.49
N ALA A 276 -18.20 -26.32 0.47
CA ALA A 276 -18.62 -26.33 -0.95
C ALA A 276 -19.23 -27.70 -1.35
N LEU A 277 -18.74 -28.81 -0.80
CA LEU A 277 -19.29 -30.15 -1.01
C LEU A 277 -20.61 -30.34 -0.24
N ASP A 278 -20.71 -29.82 0.98
CA ASP A 278 -21.92 -29.85 1.78
C ASP A 278 -23.05 -29.01 1.14
N SER A 279 -22.70 -27.87 0.55
CA SER A 279 -23.67 -27.06 -0.21
C SER A 279 -24.18 -27.73 -1.48
N SER A 280 -23.40 -28.63 -2.10
CA SER A 280 -23.83 -29.41 -3.27
C SER A 280 -24.62 -30.67 -2.93
N ASN A 281 -24.48 -31.19 -1.71
CA ASN A 281 -25.16 -32.41 -1.24
C ASN A 281 -26.47 -32.12 -0.47
N PHE A 282 -26.91 -30.87 -0.36
CA PHE A 282 -28.12 -30.49 0.39
C PHE A 282 -29.44 -30.78 -0.36
N VAL A 283 -29.43 -31.71 -1.30
CA VAL A 283 -30.66 -32.32 -1.84
C VAL A 283 -30.75 -33.74 -1.27
N GLY A 284 -31.13 -33.86 0.00
CA GLY A 284 -31.65 -35.13 0.53
C GLY A 284 -30.91 -35.80 1.71
N ALA A 285 -30.55 -35.08 2.74
CA ALA A 285 -30.27 -35.73 4.02
C ALA A 285 -30.84 -34.89 5.17
N ASN A 286 -31.88 -35.45 5.79
CA ASN A 286 -32.37 -35.05 7.11
C ASN A 286 -31.33 -35.39 8.17
N ASP A 287 -30.42 -34.48 8.47
CA ASP A 287 -29.64 -34.53 9.69
C ASP A 287 -29.80 -33.20 10.43
N HIS A 288 -30.29 -33.28 11.66
CA HIS A 288 -30.58 -32.19 12.57
C HIS A 288 -29.28 -31.48 13.03
N ASN A 289 -28.60 -30.77 12.15
CA ASN A 289 -27.71 -29.68 12.55
C ASN A 289 -28.54 -28.40 12.47
N GLU A 290 -29.02 -27.98 13.65
CA GLU A 290 -29.76 -26.75 13.83
C GLU A 290 -28.93 -25.59 13.27
N MET A 291 -29.40 -24.96 12.18
CA MET A 291 -28.91 -23.65 11.73
C MET A 291 -29.08 -22.68 12.91
N PRO A 292 -28.06 -21.88 13.24
CA PRO A 292 -28.18 -20.91 14.32
C PRO A 292 -29.35 -19.99 14.07
N SER A 293 -30.33 -20.04 14.99
CA SER A 293 -31.65 -19.44 14.82
C SER A 293 -31.68 -17.94 15.06
N SER A 294 -30.58 -17.35 15.57
CA SER A 294 -30.50 -15.92 15.87
C SER A 294 -29.34 -15.24 15.16
N THR A 295 -29.56 -13.99 14.76
CA THR A 295 -28.51 -13.11 14.18
C THR A 295 -27.31 -12.96 15.13
N GLN A 296 -27.54 -13.06 16.42
CA GLN A 296 -26.51 -12.96 17.46
C GLN A 296 -25.59 -14.18 17.45
N GLU A 297 -26.14 -15.37 17.39
CA GLU A 297 -25.36 -16.63 17.32
C GLU A 297 -24.49 -16.69 16.08
N GLN A 298 -24.98 -16.20 14.93
CA GLN A 298 -24.20 -16.10 13.69
C GLN A 298 -23.02 -15.12 13.83
N GLN A 299 -23.21 -14.01 14.55
CA GLN A 299 -22.14 -13.04 14.81
C GLN A 299 -21.09 -13.61 15.77
N ASP A 300 -21.52 -14.33 16.78
CA ASP A 300 -20.62 -14.95 17.76
C ASP A 300 -19.76 -16.04 17.11
N LEU A 301 -20.34 -16.87 16.23
CA LEU A 301 -19.60 -17.87 15.45
C LEU A 301 -18.59 -17.21 14.48
N ALA A 302 -18.97 -16.14 13.81
CA ALA A 302 -18.06 -15.42 12.93
C ALA A 302 -16.88 -14.82 13.70
N GLN A 303 -17.13 -14.31 14.92
CA GLN A 303 -16.08 -13.78 15.79
C GLN A 303 -15.15 -14.89 16.29
N GLU A 304 -15.69 -16.05 16.62
CA GLU A 304 -14.91 -17.22 17.03
C GLU A 304 -13.99 -17.71 15.90
N HIS A 305 -14.49 -17.76 14.66
CA HIS A 305 -13.69 -18.09 13.49
C HIS A 305 -12.55 -17.09 13.25
N ILE A 306 -12.79 -15.78 13.39
CA ILE A 306 -11.76 -14.75 13.26
C ILE A 306 -10.69 -14.95 14.35
N THR A 307 -11.10 -15.18 15.58
CA THR A 307 -10.20 -15.40 16.71
C THR A 307 -9.36 -16.66 16.51
N SER A 308 -9.96 -17.76 16.06
CA SER A 308 -9.26 -19.00 15.74
C SER A 308 -8.20 -18.82 14.65
N ARG A 309 -8.54 -18.12 13.56
CA ARG A 309 -7.58 -17.80 12.47
C ARG A 309 -6.42 -16.93 12.97
N PHE A 310 -6.71 -15.97 13.84
CA PHE A 310 -5.67 -15.15 14.45
C PHE A 310 -4.67 -15.99 15.24
N TRP A 311 -5.14 -16.90 16.10
CA TRP A 311 -4.26 -17.76 16.89
C TRP A 311 -3.49 -18.75 16.02
N THR A 312 -4.11 -19.28 14.97
CA THR A 312 -3.43 -20.14 13.99
C THR A 312 -2.28 -19.38 13.30
N ALA A 313 -2.52 -18.14 12.88
CA ALA A 313 -1.49 -17.29 12.27
C ALA A 313 -0.38 -16.89 13.26
N TYR A 314 -0.75 -16.61 14.52
CA TYR A 314 0.19 -16.31 15.59
C TYR A 314 1.12 -17.49 15.87
N ASP A 315 0.57 -18.69 16.03
CA ASP A 315 1.35 -19.90 16.20
C ASP A 315 2.25 -20.21 15.01
N ALA A 316 1.76 -19.96 13.78
CA ALA A 316 2.53 -20.18 12.55
C ALA A 316 3.76 -19.25 12.42
N LEU A 317 3.79 -18.10 13.09
CA LEU A 317 5.00 -17.27 13.16
C LEU A 317 6.17 -17.97 13.84
N GLY A 318 5.91 -18.80 14.85
CA GLY A 318 6.91 -19.57 15.59
C GLY A 318 7.12 -21.00 15.06
N ASP A 319 6.14 -21.53 14.34
CA ASP A 319 6.12 -22.93 13.87
C ASP A 319 6.14 -23.01 12.33
N ILE A 320 7.30 -23.42 11.80
CA ILE A 320 7.48 -23.55 10.35
C ILE A 320 6.60 -24.65 9.74
N ASP A 321 6.28 -25.69 10.47
CA ASP A 321 5.46 -26.80 9.95
C ASP A 321 4.03 -26.30 9.67
N LYS A 322 3.48 -25.44 10.55
CA LYS A 322 2.20 -24.76 10.33
C LYS A 322 2.25 -23.80 9.12
N LEU A 323 3.33 -23.03 8.96
CA LEU A 323 3.49 -22.16 7.78
C LEU A 323 3.48 -22.98 6.48
N VAL A 324 4.23 -24.07 6.44
CA VAL A 324 4.33 -24.94 5.25
C VAL A 324 2.99 -25.59 4.91
N GLU A 325 2.21 -26.00 5.90
CA GLU A 325 0.86 -26.55 5.69
C GLU A 325 -0.06 -25.58 4.95
N HIS A 326 0.01 -24.27 5.27
CA HIS A 326 -0.86 -23.25 4.70
C HIS A 326 -0.36 -22.65 3.38
N ILE A 327 0.75 -23.13 2.81
CA ILE A 327 1.20 -22.71 1.47
C ILE A 327 0.12 -22.96 0.41
N SER A 328 -0.58 -24.10 0.50
CA SER A 328 -1.67 -24.43 -0.42
C SER A 328 -2.83 -23.45 -0.33
N THR A 329 -3.16 -22.95 0.87
CA THR A 329 -4.16 -21.93 1.11
C THR A 329 -3.78 -20.62 0.44
N ALA A 330 -2.51 -20.20 0.60
CA ALA A 330 -1.99 -19.00 -0.06
C ALA A 330 -2.04 -19.10 -1.59
N GLN A 331 -1.65 -20.25 -2.15
CA GLN A 331 -1.74 -20.52 -3.58
C GLN A 331 -3.18 -20.46 -4.08
N HIS A 332 -4.13 -21.02 -3.33
CA HIS A 332 -5.56 -20.98 -3.66
C HIS A 332 -6.08 -19.54 -3.72
N LEU A 333 -5.78 -18.73 -2.71
CA LEU A 333 -6.17 -17.32 -2.67
C LEU A 333 -5.64 -16.54 -3.87
N HIS A 334 -4.37 -16.68 -4.22
CA HIS A 334 -3.79 -15.95 -5.35
C HIS A 334 -4.35 -16.41 -6.71
N ARG A 335 -4.69 -17.69 -6.87
CA ARG A 335 -5.43 -18.17 -8.05
C ARG A 335 -6.84 -17.56 -8.12
N ALA A 336 -7.52 -17.46 -6.98
CA ALA A 336 -8.84 -16.83 -6.90
C ALA A 336 -8.79 -15.34 -7.25
N ILE A 337 -7.78 -14.60 -6.76
CA ILE A 337 -7.56 -13.18 -7.10
C ILE A 337 -7.40 -13.00 -8.61
N LEU A 338 -6.52 -13.79 -9.25
CA LEU A 338 -6.30 -13.71 -10.69
C LEU A 338 -7.57 -14.07 -11.47
N ARG A 339 -8.27 -15.15 -11.11
CA ARG A 339 -9.48 -15.61 -11.78
C ARG A 339 -10.61 -14.59 -11.67
N THR A 340 -10.90 -14.11 -10.47
CA THR A 340 -11.96 -13.13 -10.22
C THR A 340 -11.62 -11.77 -10.83
N GLY A 341 -10.36 -11.31 -10.70
CA GLY A 341 -9.90 -10.07 -11.32
C GLY A 341 -10.00 -10.11 -12.86
N THR A 342 -9.59 -11.22 -13.47
CA THR A 342 -9.75 -11.45 -14.92
C THR A 342 -11.23 -11.38 -15.32
N ALA A 343 -12.11 -12.09 -14.62
CA ALA A 343 -13.55 -12.09 -14.91
C ALA A 343 -14.17 -10.69 -14.83
N LEU A 344 -13.79 -9.88 -13.82
CA LEU A 344 -14.28 -8.50 -13.67
C LEU A 344 -13.84 -7.59 -14.83
N ILE A 345 -12.61 -7.76 -15.32
CA ILE A 345 -12.09 -6.98 -16.45
C ILE A 345 -12.76 -7.42 -17.76
N GLU A 346 -12.80 -8.72 -18.06
CA GLU A 346 -13.37 -9.27 -19.29
C GLU A 346 -14.87 -8.99 -19.44
N LYS A 347 -15.63 -9.16 -18.34
CA LYS A 347 -17.06 -8.85 -18.29
C LYS A 347 -17.37 -7.36 -18.19
N LYS A 348 -16.34 -6.49 -18.18
CA LYS A 348 -16.47 -5.02 -18.05
C LYS A 348 -17.32 -4.60 -16.83
N GLN A 349 -17.18 -5.31 -15.72
CA GLN A 349 -17.93 -5.04 -14.49
C GLN A 349 -17.34 -3.89 -13.68
N ILE A 350 -16.19 -3.35 -14.08
CA ILE A 350 -15.55 -2.18 -13.45
C ILE A 350 -16.21 -0.92 -14.04
N ARG A 351 -17.07 -0.28 -13.25
CA ARG A 351 -17.77 0.95 -13.64
C ARG A 351 -16.92 2.18 -13.31
N HIS A 352 -16.88 3.13 -14.23
CA HIS A 352 -16.25 4.43 -14.00
C HIS A 352 -17.30 5.43 -13.55
N LEU A 353 -17.19 5.91 -12.32
CA LEU A 353 -17.98 6.98 -11.76
C LEU A 353 -17.20 8.31 -11.87
N ARG A 354 -17.80 9.42 -11.44
CA ARG A 354 -17.22 10.75 -11.60
C ARG A 354 -15.87 10.89 -10.87
N ALA A 355 -15.78 10.43 -9.63
CA ALA A 355 -14.63 10.62 -8.76
C ALA A 355 -13.77 9.36 -8.60
N PHE A 356 -14.32 8.17 -8.81
CA PHE A 356 -13.65 6.89 -8.58
C PHE A 356 -14.20 5.80 -9.50
N ARG A 357 -13.56 4.64 -9.47
CA ARG A 357 -14.06 3.43 -10.12
C ARG A 357 -14.65 2.49 -9.10
N MET A 358 -15.59 1.67 -9.54
CA MET A 358 -16.29 0.73 -8.68
C MET A 358 -16.40 -0.64 -9.32
N ALA A 359 -16.19 -1.68 -8.52
CA ALA A 359 -16.52 -3.05 -8.91
C ALA A 359 -17.17 -3.79 -7.74
N VAL A 360 -18.09 -4.72 -8.05
CA VAL A 360 -18.80 -5.51 -7.06
C VAL A 360 -18.61 -6.99 -7.37
N VAL A 361 -18.11 -7.73 -6.40
CA VAL A 361 -17.97 -9.20 -6.45
C VAL A 361 -19.21 -9.82 -5.82
N LYS A 362 -20.14 -10.28 -6.65
CA LYS A 362 -21.41 -10.89 -6.21
C LYS A 362 -21.67 -12.27 -6.80
N GLU A 363 -20.93 -12.64 -7.84
CA GLU A 363 -21.10 -13.89 -8.58
C GLU A 363 -19.76 -14.52 -8.89
N GLY A 364 -19.66 -15.83 -8.78
CA GLY A 364 -18.46 -16.60 -9.10
C GLY A 364 -18.12 -17.63 -8.03
N PRO A 365 -17.19 -18.55 -8.32
CA PRO A 365 -16.84 -19.63 -7.41
C PRO A 365 -16.10 -19.16 -6.15
N ASP A 366 -15.50 -17.98 -6.20
CA ASP A 366 -14.60 -17.46 -5.15
C ASP A 366 -15.21 -16.32 -4.32
N VAL A 367 -16.51 -16.03 -4.45
CA VAL A 367 -17.17 -14.89 -3.78
C VAL A 367 -16.94 -14.94 -2.27
N GLN A 368 -17.04 -16.10 -1.67
CA GLN A 368 -16.86 -16.29 -0.22
C GLN A 368 -15.46 -15.89 0.27
N LEU A 369 -14.42 -16.01 -0.56
CA LEU A 369 -13.07 -15.57 -0.18
C LEU A 369 -12.98 -14.05 -0.04
N PHE A 370 -13.76 -13.32 -0.81
CA PHE A 370 -13.74 -11.85 -0.86
C PHE A 370 -14.74 -11.19 0.10
N THR A 371 -15.30 -11.97 1.04
CA THR A 371 -16.04 -11.44 2.20
C THR A 371 -15.10 -10.95 3.30
N HIS A 372 -13.82 -11.36 3.27
CA HIS A 372 -12.81 -10.87 4.19
C HIS A 372 -12.12 -9.60 3.64
N PRO A 373 -12.02 -8.51 4.46
CA PRO A 373 -11.46 -7.23 4.01
C PRO A 373 -10.06 -7.33 3.41
N GLY A 374 -9.17 -8.14 4.01
CA GLY A 374 -7.80 -8.31 3.54
C GLY A 374 -7.72 -8.97 2.16
N ALA A 375 -8.49 -10.03 1.91
CA ALA A 375 -8.57 -10.68 0.60
C ALA A 375 -9.16 -9.74 -0.46
N LEU A 376 -10.22 -9.00 -0.10
CA LEU A 376 -10.84 -8.00 -0.97
C LEU A 376 -9.87 -6.86 -1.30
N THR A 377 -9.06 -6.41 -0.33
CA THR A 377 -8.01 -5.40 -0.54
C THR A 377 -6.94 -5.89 -1.52
N LYS A 378 -6.49 -7.14 -1.42
CA LYS A 378 -5.53 -7.72 -2.37
C LYS A 378 -6.10 -7.81 -3.79
N LEU A 379 -7.35 -8.20 -3.93
CA LEU A 379 -8.05 -8.18 -5.23
C LEU A 379 -8.17 -6.75 -5.77
N ALA A 380 -8.52 -5.80 -4.91
CA ALA A 380 -8.64 -4.40 -5.28
C ALA A 380 -7.30 -3.79 -5.72
N LEU A 381 -6.20 -4.09 -5.04
CA LEU A 381 -4.84 -3.69 -5.44
C LEU A 381 -4.45 -4.27 -6.79
N TRP A 382 -4.72 -5.55 -7.02
CA TRP A 382 -4.46 -6.20 -8.30
C TRP A 382 -5.24 -5.54 -9.46
N ILE A 383 -6.52 -5.23 -9.24
CA ILE A 383 -7.35 -4.52 -10.22
C ILE A 383 -6.86 -3.08 -10.42
N ALA A 384 -6.48 -2.38 -9.36
CA ALA A 384 -5.96 -1.02 -9.46
C ALA A 384 -4.68 -0.96 -10.31
N GLU A 385 -3.74 -1.89 -10.14
CA GLU A 385 -2.56 -2.01 -11.00
C GLU A 385 -2.94 -2.28 -12.46
N ALA A 386 -3.87 -3.21 -12.70
CA ALA A 386 -4.37 -3.51 -14.04
C ALA A 386 -5.01 -2.27 -14.72
N ILE A 387 -5.77 -1.49 -13.96
CA ILE A 387 -6.40 -0.26 -14.44
C ILE A 387 -5.36 0.82 -14.82
N VAL A 388 -4.33 0.98 -14.02
CA VAL A 388 -3.24 1.94 -14.30
C VAL A 388 -2.59 1.60 -15.64
N GLU A 389 -2.30 0.34 -15.89
CA GLU A 389 -1.72 -0.11 -17.16
C GLU A 389 -2.69 0.02 -18.36
N LEU A 390 -3.97 -0.26 -18.19
CA LEU A 390 -4.99 -0.09 -19.22
C LEU A 390 -5.17 1.37 -19.65
N ASN A 391 -5.03 2.32 -18.72
CA ASN A 391 -5.14 3.75 -19.03
C ASN A 391 -3.92 4.31 -19.79
N GLY A 392 -2.78 3.65 -19.70
CA GLY A 392 -1.52 4.05 -20.32
C GLY A 392 -1.05 5.45 -19.92
N THR A 393 0.00 5.93 -20.59
CA THR A 393 0.63 7.23 -20.33
C THR A 393 -0.23 8.45 -20.67
N LYS A 394 -1.37 8.27 -21.34
CA LYS A 394 -2.29 9.35 -21.73
C LYS A 394 -3.12 9.92 -20.58
N GLY A 395 -3.16 9.25 -19.43
CA GLY A 395 -3.94 9.66 -18.27
C GLY A 395 -3.09 10.02 -17.05
N LYS A 396 -2.01 10.80 -17.22
CA LYS A 396 -1.04 11.14 -16.16
C LYS A 396 -1.62 11.72 -14.86
N ASN A 397 -2.90 12.10 -14.82
CA ASN A 397 -3.52 12.75 -13.66
C ASN A 397 -4.84 12.09 -13.20
N LYS A 398 -5.23 10.93 -13.74
CA LYS A 398 -6.41 10.24 -13.19
C LYS A 398 -5.93 9.20 -12.20
N GLY A 399 -6.22 9.44 -10.94
CA GLY A 399 -5.93 8.55 -9.83
C GLY A 399 -6.49 7.14 -10.05
N SER A 400 -5.94 6.20 -9.32
CA SER A 400 -6.37 4.80 -9.28
C SER A 400 -7.44 4.56 -8.21
N GLU A 401 -8.20 5.61 -7.83
CA GLU A 401 -9.23 5.50 -6.81
C GLU A 401 -10.23 4.42 -7.20
N LEU A 402 -10.38 3.44 -6.33
CA LEU A 402 -11.19 2.25 -6.56
C LEU A 402 -11.97 1.89 -5.31
N VAL A 403 -13.26 1.64 -5.47
CA VAL A 403 -14.12 1.04 -4.45
C VAL A 403 -14.46 -0.38 -4.87
N MET A 404 -14.15 -1.33 -4.01
CA MET A 404 -14.49 -2.73 -4.20
C MET A 404 -15.51 -3.16 -3.16
N ALA A 405 -16.56 -3.87 -3.59
CA ALA A 405 -17.54 -4.46 -2.69
C ALA A 405 -17.62 -5.97 -2.90
N GLY A 406 -17.55 -6.74 -1.82
CA GLY A 406 -17.70 -8.20 -1.78
C GLY A 406 -19.00 -8.57 -1.10
N LEU A 407 -19.84 -9.41 -1.72
CA LEU A 407 -21.10 -9.87 -1.16
C LEU A 407 -20.87 -11.01 -0.16
N ASP A 408 -21.37 -10.82 1.04
CA ASP A 408 -21.55 -11.88 2.03
C ASP A 408 -23.05 -12.21 2.13
N ASP A 409 -23.45 -13.22 1.37
CA ASP A 409 -24.87 -13.64 1.35
C ASP A 409 -25.29 -14.26 2.68
N SER A 410 -24.37 -14.91 3.39
CA SER A 410 -24.65 -15.56 4.68
C SER A 410 -25.08 -14.56 5.74
N ARG A 411 -24.45 -13.38 5.77
CA ARG A 411 -24.76 -12.28 6.71
C ARG A 411 -25.68 -11.20 6.09
N GLY A 412 -26.01 -11.30 4.82
CA GLY A 412 -26.85 -10.32 4.10
C GLY A 412 -26.22 -8.92 4.01
N LEU A 413 -24.88 -8.85 3.89
CA LEU A 413 -24.16 -7.58 3.82
C LEU A 413 -23.07 -7.59 2.75
N TYR A 414 -22.56 -6.39 2.48
CA TYR A 414 -21.37 -6.19 1.64
C TYR A 414 -20.21 -5.68 2.50
N VAL A 415 -19.06 -6.25 2.27
CA VAL A 415 -17.78 -5.68 2.72
C VAL A 415 -17.30 -4.74 1.62
N VAL A 416 -17.03 -3.50 1.95
CA VAL A 416 -16.60 -2.46 1.00
C VAL A 416 -15.25 -1.93 1.40
N VAL A 417 -14.33 -1.87 0.43
CA VAL A 417 -12.98 -1.34 0.62
C VAL A 417 -12.75 -0.20 -0.36
N GLY A 418 -12.26 0.93 0.14
CA GLY A 418 -11.88 2.09 -0.65
C GLY A 418 -10.37 2.23 -0.79
N LEU A 419 -9.84 2.11 -2.00
CA LEU A 419 -8.44 2.38 -2.33
C LEU A 419 -8.29 3.80 -2.84
N GLY A 420 -7.39 4.57 -2.22
CA GLY A 420 -7.08 5.94 -2.59
C GLY A 420 -5.60 6.26 -2.36
N GLY A 421 -5.21 7.52 -2.59
CA GLY A 421 -3.83 7.96 -2.34
C GLY A 421 -2.84 7.70 -3.49
N GLY A 422 -3.33 7.16 -4.63
CA GLY A 422 -2.53 6.96 -5.84
C GLY A 422 -2.46 8.17 -6.78
N GLY A 423 -3.07 9.29 -6.42
CA GLY A 423 -3.00 10.54 -7.19
C GLY A 423 -1.55 11.00 -7.34
N ALA A 424 -1.19 11.44 -8.56
CA ALA A 424 0.14 11.96 -8.85
C ALA A 424 0.46 13.10 -7.87
N THR A 425 1.25 12.79 -6.84
CA THR A 425 1.89 13.84 -6.07
C THR A 425 2.72 14.66 -7.05
N GLU A 426 2.37 15.93 -7.24
CA GLU A 426 3.25 16.84 -7.97
C GLU A 426 4.68 16.61 -7.50
N SER A 427 5.59 16.39 -8.45
CA SER A 427 7.01 16.14 -8.13
C SER A 427 7.45 17.15 -7.07
N ALA A 428 8.18 16.68 -6.05
CA ALA A 428 8.73 17.56 -5.01
C ALA A 428 9.45 18.78 -5.60
N LYS A 429 10.05 18.63 -6.80
CA LYS A 429 10.62 19.74 -7.59
C LYS A 429 9.57 20.75 -8.08
N SER A 430 8.40 20.28 -8.52
CA SER A 430 7.32 21.17 -8.98
C SER A 430 6.70 21.93 -7.79
N ARG A 431 6.59 21.29 -6.62
CA ARG A 431 6.15 21.96 -5.38
C ARG A 431 7.17 23.01 -4.91
N LEU A 432 8.46 22.69 -4.95
CA LEU A 432 9.53 23.64 -4.63
C LEU A 432 9.52 24.83 -5.61
N GLN A 433 9.40 24.58 -6.90
CA GLN A 433 9.29 25.64 -7.91
C GLN A 433 8.06 26.53 -7.73
N LYS A 434 6.88 25.93 -7.41
CA LYS A 434 5.66 26.71 -7.12
C LYS A 434 5.82 27.54 -5.85
N ARG A 435 6.45 26.97 -4.81
CA ARG A 435 6.72 27.66 -3.56
C ARG A 435 7.70 28.82 -3.75
N GLU A 436 8.78 28.61 -4.50
CA GLU A 436 9.73 29.68 -4.87
C GLU A 436 9.06 30.77 -5.74
N ALA A 437 8.21 30.38 -6.69
CA ALA A 437 7.46 31.33 -7.52
C ALA A 437 6.46 32.16 -6.68
N LYS A 438 5.76 31.52 -5.72
CA LYS A 438 4.87 32.22 -4.77
C LYS A 438 5.64 33.17 -3.84
N LEU A 439 6.80 32.76 -3.33
CA LEU A 439 7.66 33.62 -2.51
C LEU A 439 8.14 34.83 -3.29
N LYS A 440 8.64 34.64 -4.51
CA LYS A 440 9.06 35.72 -5.39
C LYS A 440 7.91 36.67 -5.77
N ALA A 441 6.70 36.13 -5.98
CA ALA A 441 5.52 36.93 -6.23
C ALA A 441 5.08 37.74 -5.00
N LYS A 442 5.21 37.17 -3.79
CA LYS A 442 4.92 37.85 -2.51
C LYS A 442 5.93 38.95 -2.22
N GLU A 443 7.23 38.69 -2.48
CA GLU A 443 8.29 39.70 -2.38
C GLU A 443 8.10 40.84 -3.40
N ALA A 444 7.74 40.54 -4.66
CA ALA A 444 7.46 41.53 -5.68
C ALA A 444 6.25 42.41 -5.31
N LYS A 445 5.17 41.84 -4.75
CA LYS A 445 3.99 42.58 -4.25
C LYS A 445 4.37 43.48 -3.08
N GLN A 446 5.21 42.99 -2.15
CA GLN A 446 5.68 43.80 -1.02
C GLN A 446 6.56 44.96 -1.49
N LEU A 447 7.44 44.73 -2.47
CA LEU A 447 8.27 45.77 -3.04
C LEU A 447 7.42 46.83 -3.73
N GLN A 448 6.42 46.46 -4.54
CA GLN A 448 5.47 47.39 -5.16
C GLN A 448 4.67 48.17 -4.13
N LYS A 449 4.25 47.53 -3.04
CA LYS A 449 3.51 48.19 -1.94
C LYS A 449 4.42 49.19 -1.19
N ALA A 450 5.69 48.86 -1.03
CA ALA A 450 6.69 49.77 -0.44
C ALA A 450 6.99 50.97 -1.36
N GLU A 451 7.20 50.72 -2.66
CA GLU A 451 7.40 51.77 -3.64
C GLU A 451 6.19 52.73 -3.74
N ALA A 452 4.98 52.18 -3.77
CA ALA A 452 3.75 52.97 -3.78
C ALA A 452 3.57 53.78 -2.48
N ARG A 453 4.00 53.28 -1.31
CA ARG A 453 4.02 54.05 -0.06
C ARG A 453 5.05 55.16 -0.08
N GLU A 454 6.23 54.90 -0.64
CA GLU A 454 7.27 55.91 -0.81
C GLU A 454 6.85 57.02 -1.78
N ASP A 455 6.22 56.67 -2.89
CA ASP A 455 5.70 57.63 -3.88
C ASP A 455 4.55 58.48 -3.27
N ARG A 456 3.65 57.90 -2.50
CA ARG A 456 2.62 58.65 -1.74
C ARG A 456 3.24 59.61 -0.72
N ARG A 457 4.30 59.18 -0.03
CA ARG A 457 5.06 60.00 0.93
C ARG A 457 5.72 61.15 0.22
N LYS A 458 6.39 60.92 -0.91
CA LYS A 458 7.03 61.94 -1.74
C LYS A 458 6.01 62.94 -2.28
N ALA A 459 4.87 62.47 -2.79
CA ALA A 459 3.77 63.29 -3.26
C ALA A 459 3.15 64.14 -2.15
N ARG A 460 3.05 63.62 -0.91
CA ARG A 460 2.56 64.36 0.28
C ARG A 460 3.55 65.44 0.69
N ILE A 461 4.83 65.14 0.73
CA ILE A 461 5.91 66.12 1.00
C ILE A 461 5.90 67.24 -0.02
N ALA A 462 5.81 66.91 -1.33
CA ALA A 462 5.75 67.87 -2.41
C ALA A 462 4.48 68.75 -2.29
N ARG A 463 3.35 68.23 -1.85
CA ARG A 463 2.11 68.93 -1.67
C ARG A 463 2.18 69.88 -0.48
N ASN A 464 2.80 69.46 0.63
CA ASN A 464 2.99 70.30 1.81
C ASN A 464 4.00 71.43 1.57
N LEU A 465 5.07 71.14 0.82
CA LEU A 465 6.03 72.17 0.39
C LEU A 465 5.38 73.25 -0.51
N ALA A 466 4.47 72.81 -1.39
CA ALA A 466 3.71 73.72 -2.28
C ALA A 466 2.64 74.53 -1.49
N ALA A 467 2.22 74.06 -0.30
CA ALA A 467 1.30 74.74 0.59
C ALA A 467 1.97 75.69 1.62
N GLY A 468 3.32 75.75 1.63
CA GLY A 468 4.08 76.69 2.50
C GLY A 468 4.13 76.31 3.99
N LEU A 469 3.93 75.02 4.32
CA LEU A 469 4.03 74.50 5.70
C LEU A 469 5.45 73.99 5.96
N GLU A 470 6.06 74.39 7.11
CA GLU A 470 7.41 73.99 7.52
C GLU A 470 7.48 72.51 7.91
N GLU A 471 8.67 71.87 7.74
CA GLU A 471 8.90 70.42 7.87
C GLU A 471 8.66 69.86 9.30
N ASP A 472 8.69 70.69 10.32
CA ASP A 472 8.62 70.22 11.73
C ASP A 472 7.22 69.85 12.24
N GLU A 473 6.16 70.26 11.57
CA GLU A 473 4.76 69.94 12.00
C GLU A 473 4.24 68.63 11.39
N VAL A 474 5.04 67.94 10.53
CA VAL A 474 4.57 66.74 9.79
C VAL A 474 4.91 65.42 10.52
N ALA A 475 5.71 65.50 11.60
CA ALA A 475 6.20 64.29 12.27
C ALA A 475 5.20 63.62 13.20
N ASP A 476 4.20 64.38 13.72
CA ASP A 476 3.33 63.87 14.80
C ASP A 476 2.02 63.21 14.30
N ASP A 477 1.61 63.47 13.05
CA ASP A 477 0.36 62.92 12.49
C ASP A 477 0.57 61.55 11.77
N THR A 478 1.80 61.02 11.71
CA THR A 478 2.11 59.78 10.99
C THR A 478 1.91 58.49 11.80
N GLU A 479 1.79 58.59 13.13
CA GLU A 479 1.57 57.41 13.99
C GLU A 479 0.09 56.98 14.13
N SER A 480 -0.87 57.86 13.91
CA SER A 480 -2.28 57.54 14.06
C SER A 480 -2.95 56.90 12.82
N GLU A 481 -2.45 57.12 11.61
CA GLU A 481 -3.03 56.53 10.41
C GLU A 481 -2.37 55.19 10.01
N ALA A 482 -1.21 54.84 10.61
CA ALA A 482 -0.55 53.55 10.37
C ALA A 482 -1.18 52.38 11.14
N SER A 483 -2.04 52.66 12.12
CA SER A 483 -2.63 51.62 12.99
C SER A 483 -4.00 51.11 12.52
N GLU A 484 -4.70 51.78 11.64
CA GLU A 484 -6.05 51.36 11.19
C GLU A 484 -6.06 50.53 9.91
N ASP A 485 -5.04 50.65 9.06
CA ASP A 485 -5.02 49.97 7.76
C ASP A 485 -4.24 48.62 7.75
N ASP A 486 -3.54 48.33 8.87
CA ASP A 486 -2.71 47.07 8.97
C ASP A 486 -3.43 45.93 9.71
N SER A 487 -4.62 46.17 10.25
CA SER A 487 -5.32 45.14 11.05
C SER A 487 -6.41 44.37 10.29
N SER A 488 -6.82 44.79 9.08
CA SER A 488 -7.91 44.14 8.35
C SER A 488 -7.48 43.28 7.17
N ASP A 489 -6.26 43.46 6.63
CA ASP A 489 -5.83 42.75 5.41
C ASP A 489 -4.90 41.55 5.67
N ASN A 490 -4.43 41.33 6.90
CA ASN A 490 -3.43 40.31 7.17
C ASN A 490 -3.99 38.98 7.68
N ASP A 491 -5.26 38.95 8.11
CA ASP A 491 -5.88 37.72 8.68
C ASP A 491 -6.71 36.92 7.66
N SER A 492 -7.05 37.51 6.49
CA SER A 492 -7.86 36.81 5.48
C SER A 492 -7.06 36.19 4.32
N GLU A 493 -5.85 36.72 4.01
CA GLU A 493 -5.02 36.15 2.92
C GLU A 493 -4.19 34.93 3.34
N ASP A 494 -3.85 34.77 4.63
CA ASP A 494 -3.13 33.58 5.12
C ASP A 494 -4.03 32.35 5.26
N SER A 495 -5.37 32.51 5.31
CA SER A 495 -6.30 31.39 5.40
C SER A 495 -6.64 30.78 4.04
N GLU A 496 -6.61 31.55 2.95
CA GLU A 496 -6.90 31.03 1.62
C GLU A 496 -5.68 30.33 0.96
N ASP A 497 -4.45 30.77 1.30
CA ASP A 497 -3.22 30.16 0.77
C ASP A 497 -2.86 28.82 1.42
N GLU A 498 -3.32 28.53 2.66
CA GLU A 498 -3.15 27.25 3.31
C GLU A 498 -4.09 26.17 2.77
N ASP A 499 -5.28 26.54 2.26
CA ASP A 499 -6.26 25.59 1.73
C ASP A 499 -5.85 25.02 0.35
N ASP A 500 -5.08 25.77 -0.44
CA ASP A 500 -4.63 25.31 -1.76
C ASP A 500 -3.42 24.36 -1.68
N ASP A 501 -2.55 24.50 -0.67
CA ASP A 501 -1.42 23.60 -0.43
C ASP A 501 -1.88 22.19 0.02
N ASN A 502 -3.12 22.05 0.50
CA ASN A 502 -3.64 20.81 1.07
C ASN A 502 -4.43 19.95 0.06
N ARG A 503 -4.78 20.50 -1.12
CA ARG A 503 -5.50 19.76 -2.17
C ARG A 503 -4.68 18.69 -2.89
N GLY A 504 -3.38 18.59 -2.60
CA GLY A 504 -2.42 17.70 -3.30
C GLY A 504 -1.75 16.63 -2.44
N SER A 505 -2.21 16.34 -1.22
CA SER A 505 -1.48 15.39 -0.35
C SER A 505 -1.59 13.92 -0.78
N GLY A 506 -2.47 13.58 -1.73
CA GLY A 506 -2.59 12.22 -2.26
C GLY A 506 -2.97 11.16 -1.22
N MET A 507 -3.48 11.56 -0.06
CA MET A 507 -3.92 10.64 1.00
C MET A 507 -5.27 10.00 0.68
N ASN A 508 -5.48 8.78 1.18
CA ASN A 508 -6.76 8.08 1.05
C ASN A 508 -7.83 8.75 1.93
N ARG A 509 -8.82 9.38 1.30
CA ARG A 509 -9.93 10.08 1.95
C ARG A 509 -11.22 9.28 1.99
N PHE A 510 -11.22 8.04 1.53
CA PHE A 510 -12.43 7.22 1.52
C PHE A 510 -13.04 7.05 2.91
N GLY A 511 -12.23 6.94 3.97
CA GLY A 511 -12.75 6.85 5.33
C GLY A 511 -13.62 8.04 5.72
N ASN A 512 -13.17 9.26 5.42
CA ASN A 512 -13.94 10.49 5.68
C ASN A 512 -15.20 10.56 4.81
N ALA A 513 -15.06 10.23 3.51
CA ALA A 513 -16.18 10.21 2.58
C ALA A 513 -17.24 9.19 3.00
N PHE A 514 -16.82 8.00 3.45
CA PHE A 514 -17.74 6.99 3.96
C PHE A 514 -18.50 7.46 5.19
N GLN A 515 -17.81 8.09 6.18
CA GLN A 515 -18.46 8.64 7.37
C GLN A 515 -19.49 9.72 7.01
N GLU A 516 -19.13 10.60 6.08
CA GLU A 516 -20.01 11.68 5.66
C GLU A 516 -21.26 11.14 4.94
N VAL A 517 -21.08 10.17 4.02
CA VAL A 517 -22.21 9.55 3.33
C VAL A 517 -23.11 8.77 4.28
N VAL A 518 -22.55 8.09 5.29
CA VAL A 518 -23.35 7.39 6.32
C VAL A 518 -24.21 8.38 7.10
N ARG A 519 -23.67 9.56 7.46
CA ARG A 519 -24.43 10.61 8.15
C ARG A 519 -25.57 11.17 7.29
N GLU A 520 -25.36 11.28 5.98
CA GLU A 520 -26.37 11.81 5.05
C GLU A 520 -27.45 10.79 4.70
N THR A 521 -27.09 9.52 4.53
CA THR A 521 -28.03 8.48 4.08
C THR A 521 -28.71 7.77 5.24
N GLY A 522 -28.13 7.81 6.45
CA GLY A 522 -28.57 7.00 7.57
C GLY A 522 -28.37 5.49 7.33
N ALA A 523 -27.52 5.10 6.39
CA ALA A 523 -27.24 3.70 6.06
C ALA A 523 -26.70 2.92 7.27
N ARG A 524 -27.11 1.68 7.41
CA ARG A 524 -26.69 0.78 8.49
C ARG A 524 -25.31 0.22 8.17
N VAL A 525 -24.28 0.92 8.64
CA VAL A 525 -22.88 0.65 8.34
C VAL A 525 -22.11 0.36 9.62
N ARG A 526 -21.24 -0.65 9.57
CA ARG A 526 -20.19 -0.88 10.56
C ARG A 526 -18.85 -0.52 9.93
N MET A 527 -18.14 0.43 10.51
CA MET A 527 -16.80 0.81 10.06
C MET A 527 -15.74 0.03 10.83
N ASP A 528 -14.65 -0.32 10.16
CA ASP A 528 -13.49 -0.89 10.83
C ASP A 528 -12.81 0.16 11.72
N SER A 529 -12.42 -0.23 12.94
CA SER A 529 -11.83 0.68 13.92
C SER A 529 -10.41 1.12 13.58
N PHE A 530 -9.69 0.33 12.78
CA PHE A 530 -8.29 0.56 12.41
C PHE A 530 -8.14 1.01 10.95
N GLU A 531 -9.02 0.53 10.07
CA GLU A 531 -9.01 0.84 8.64
C GLU A 531 -10.31 1.55 8.24
N ALA A 532 -10.38 2.87 8.44
CA ALA A 532 -11.58 3.65 8.16
C ALA A 532 -12.07 3.56 6.69
N CYS A 533 -11.21 3.10 5.76
CA CYS A 533 -11.57 2.83 4.37
C CYS A 533 -12.23 1.45 4.16
N VAL A 534 -12.46 0.69 5.23
CA VAL A 534 -13.16 -0.61 5.22
C VAL A 534 -14.47 -0.48 5.98
N ILE A 535 -15.57 -0.86 5.35
CA ILE A 535 -16.90 -0.83 5.94
C ILE A 535 -17.70 -2.10 5.61
N GLU A 536 -18.58 -2.48 6.51
CA GLU A 536 -19.64 -3.47 6.29
C GLU A 536 -20.98 -2.72 6.15
N ILE A 537 -21.72 -2.97 5.10
CA ILE A 537 -23.00 -2.31 4.80
C ILE A 537 -24.08 -3.33 4.49
N LYS A 538 -25.32 -3.10 4.94
CA LYS A 538 -26.43 -3.98 4.61
C LYS A 538 -26.75 -3.97 3.10
N LYS A 539 -27.14 -5.13 2.58
CA LYS A 539 -27.39 -5.36 1.15
C LYS A 539 -28.38 -4.35 0.56
N GLU A 540 -29.39 -3.97 1.33
CA GLU A 540 -30.43 -3.02 0.93
C GLU A 540 -29.91 -1.58 0.80
N ASP A 541 -28.96 -1.20 1.63
CA ASP A 541 -28.48 0.19 1.77
C ASP A 541 -27.32 0.51 0.80
N LEU A 542 -26.69 -0.51 0.19
CA LEU A 542 -25.50 -0.34 -0.67
C LEU A 542 -25.76 0.58 -1.86
N SER A 543 -26.91 0.44 -2.55
CA SER A 543 -27.20 1.23 -3.75
C SER A 543 -27.29 2.73 -3.44
N GLY A 544 -28.03 3.09 -2.40
CA GLY A 544 -28.17 4.49 -1.96
C GLY A 544 -26.85 5.06 -1.45
N PHE A 545 -26.07 4.26 -0.74
CA PHE A 545 -24.74 4.63 -0.27
C PHE A 545 -23.77 4.94 -1.43
N LEU A 546 -23.69 4.06 -2.43
CA LEU A 546 -22.81 4.23 -3.59
C LEU A 546 -23.25 5.39 -4.49
N GLU A 547 -24.54 5.62 -4.64
CA GLU A 547 -25.08 6.77 -5.38
C GLU A 547 -24.63 8.08 -4.73
N LYS A 548 -24.81 8.22 -3.41
CA LYS A 548 -24.37 9.41 -2.67
C LYS A 548 -22.85 9.57 -2.70
N LEU A 549 -22.10 8.49 -2.54
CA LEU A 549 -20.66 8.51 -2.64
C LEU A 549 -20.19 9.02 -4.01
N SER A 550 -20.87 8.63 -5.09
CA SER A 550 -20.53 9.07 -6.45
C SER A 550 -20.76 10.57 -6.70
N GLN A 551 -21.62 11.20 -5.90
CA GLN A 551 -21.90 12.64 -5.97
C GLN A 551 -20.81 13.47 -5.29
N LYS A 552 -19.99 12.89 -4.40
CA LYS A 552 -18.88 13.58 -3.74
C LYS A 552 -17.79 13.91 -4.75
N ALA A 553 -17.33 15.15 -4.74
CA ALA A 553 -16.34 15.64 -5.72
C ALA A 553 -14.90 15.17 -5.42
N VAL A 554 -14.61 14.86 -4.16
CA VAL A 554 -13.28 14.48 -3.69
C VAL A 554 -13.40 13.28 -2.77
N VAL A 555 -12.99 12.12 -3.23
CA VAL A 555 -13.15 10.86 -2.49
C VAL A 555 -11.80 10.16 -2.24
N GLY A 556 -10.78 10.38 -3.08
CA GLY A 556 -9.49 9.70 -2.98
C GLY A 556 -8.29 10.62 -2.99
#